data_8df98717dc880c802aa98f5bf9fbfb51
#
_entry.id   8df98717dc880c802aa98f5bf9fbfb51
#
_cell.length_a   1.000
_cell.length_b   1.000
_cell.length_c   1.000
_cell.angle_alpha   90.00
_cell.angle_beta   90.00
_cell.angle_gamma   90.00
#
_symmetry.space_group_name_H-M   'P 1'
#
loop_
_entity.id
_entity.type
_entity.pdbx_description
1 polymer ?
#
loop_
_entity_poly.entity_id
_entity_poly.type
_entity_poly.pdbx_seq_one_letter_code
_entity_poly.pdbx_strand_id
1 'polypeptide(L)'
;GGYLFSAEKISDIFLEKDQKIVIVKSSKGEIKEKLASGEGIFKEGNICILINKNSASASEVLAGALQDNDRALIIGETSFGKGLVQNQFPLGSKDAIRLTVAKYYTPSGRSIQKPFESYNDNIKYLISDSKKPHDQAVDTTIYFSTNGKKLFTKGGILPDKILSSKEAKDKNISYEIIWNQLNRMVIEEVDKNRNFYSKLKREGVLKEEFLDKAKW
;
A
#
# COMPACT_ATOMS: atom_id res chain seq x y z
N GLY A 1 1.42 -6.62 -0.43
CA GLY A 1 0.26 -7.35 0.12
C GLY A 1 0.33 -7.45 1.63
N GLY A 2 -0.52 -8.31 2.19
CA GLY A 2 -0.52 -8.55 3.63
C GLY A 2 -1.93 -8.60 4.21
N TYR A 3 -2.02 -8.52 5.53
CA TYR A 3 -3.29 -8.54 6.25
C TYR A 3 -3.89 -7.13 6.32
N LEU A 4 -5.20 -7.02 6.12
CA LEU A 4 -5.93 -5.75 6.24
C LEU A 4 -5.72 -5.10 7.61
N PHE A 5 -5.81 -5.90 8.68
CA PHE A 5 -5.56 -5.43 10.05
C PHE A 5 -4.19 -4.75 10.21
N SER A 6 -3.14 -5.30 9.58
CA SER A 6 -1.80 -4.69 9.64
C SER A 6 -1.77 -3.34 8.92
N ALA A 7 -2.43 -3.23 7.76
CA ALA A 7 -2.54 -1.95 7.04
C ALA A 7 -3.31 -0.91 7.86
N GLU A 8 -4.40 -1.32 8.53
CA GLU A 8 -5.17 -0.45 9.42
C GLU A 8 -4.31 0.07 10.57
N LYS A 9 -3.57 -0.81 11.24
CA LYS A 9 -2.69 -0.44 12.35
C LYS A 9 -1.53 0.47 11.94
N ILE A 10 -0.93 0.20 10.78
CA ILE A 10 0.14 1.05 10.25
C ILE A 10 -0.41 2.42 9.83
N SER A 11 -1.59 2.46 9.19
CA SER A 11 -2.23 3.74 8.84
C SER A 11 -2.54 4.58 10.07
N ASP A 12 -2.96 3.95 11.15
CA ASP A 12 -3.32 4.59 12.42
C ASP A 12 -2.13 5.32 13.07
N ILE A 13 -0.90 4.85 12.83
CA ILE A 13 0.32 5.51 13.32
C ILE A 13 0.45 6.95 12.79
N PHE A 14 -0.05 7.19 11.58
CA PHE A 14 0.19 8.41 10.82
C PHE A 14 -1.02 9.36 10.77
N LEU A 15 -2.21 8.86 11.10
CA LEU A 15 -3.47 9.58 10.89
C LEU A 15 -3.99 10.19 12.20
N GLU A 16 -4.69 11.31 12.05
CA GLU A 16 -5.38 11.94 13.16
C GLU A 16 -6.66 11.17 13.52
N LYS A 17 -7.15 11.41 14.74
CA LYS A 17 -8.39 10.80 15.22
C LYS A 17 -9.53 11.02 14.23
N ASP A 18 -10.34 9.97 14.06
CA ASP A 18 -11.53 9.94 13.20
C ASP A 18 -11.26 10.09 11.69
N GLN A 19 -10.02 10.21 11.25
CA GLN A 19 -9.70 10.11 9.82
C GLN A 19 -9.99 8.68 9.33
N LYS A 20 -10.64 8.58 8.15
CA LYS A 20 -10.96 7.28 7.57
C LYS A 20 -9.70 6.59 7.07
N ILE A 21 -9.60 5.30 7.34
CA ILE A 21 -8.53 4.43 6.84
C ILE A 21 -9.02 3.68 5.60
N VAL A 22 -10.19 3.02 5.71
CA VAL A 22 -10.74 2.18 4.66
C VAL A 22 -12.25 2.01 4.83
N ILE A 23 -12.94 1.89 3.72
CA ILE A 23 -14.36 1.55 3.67
C ILE A 23 -14.45 0.12 3.12
N VAL A 24 -15.15 -0.76 3.83
CA VAL A 24 -15.39 -2.16 3.42
C VAL A 24 -16.88 -2.34 3.14
N LYS A 25 -17.20 -2.79 1.92
CA LYS A 25 -18.58 -3.10 1.52
C LYS A 25 -18.71 -4.59 1.29
N SER A 26 -19.56 -5.26 2.11
CA SER A 26 -19.82 -6.69 1.98
C SER A 26 -20.65 -7.02 0.73
N SER A 27 -20.67 -8.30 0.35
CA SER A 27 -21.53 -8.79 -0.73
C SER A 27 -23.02 -8.60 -0.46
N LYS A 28 -23.41 -8.46 0.82
CA LYS A 28 -24.79 -8.17 1.25
C LYS A 28 -25.12 -6.69 1.28
N GLY A 29 -24.17 -5.81 0.92
CA GLY A 29 -24.35 -4.35 0.89
C GLY A 29 -24.04 -3.65 2.21
N GLU A 30 -23.67 -4.37 3.27
CA GLU A 30 -23.25 -3.75 4.54
C GLU A 30 -21.97 -2.96 4.35
N ILE A 31 -21.94 -1.74 4.88
CA ILE A 31 -20.78 -0.85 4.83
C ILE A 31 -20.18 -0.73 6.21
N LYS A 32 -18.87 -0.95 6.32
CA LYS A 32 -18.10 -0.75 7.55
C LYS A 32 -16.97 0.22 7.24
N GLU A 33 -16.87 1.28 8.02
CA GLU A 33 -15.75 2.23 7.95
C GLU A 33 -14.78 1.95 9.08
N LYS A 34 -13.50 1.94 8.77
CA LYS A 34 -12.45 1.92 9.77
C LYS A 34 -11.88 3.31 9.90
N LEU A 35 -11.92 3.84 11.12
CA LEU A 35 -11.38 5.15 11.46
C LEU A 35 -10.07 4.99 12.25
N ALA A 36 -9.22 5.98 12.18
CA ALA A 36 -8.02 6.09 12.99
C ALA A 36 -8.38 6.43 14.45
N SER A 37 -7.63 5.85 15.40
CA SER A 37 -7.84 6.07 16.84
C SER A 37 -7.33 7.43 17.30
N GLY A 38 -6.37 8.00 16.59
CA GLY A 38 -5.66 9.19 16.99
C GLY A 38 -4.56 8.94 18.02
N GLU A 39 -4.25 7.68 18.34
CA GLU A 39 -3.17 7.30 19.26
C GLU A 39 -1.82 7.12 18.57
N GLY A 40 -1.77 7.37 17.25
CA GLY A 40 -0.56 7.23 16.46
C GLY A 40 0.54 8.20 16.86
N ILE A 41 1.78 7.76 16.75
CA ILE A 41 2.97 8.46 17.25
C ILE A 41 3.69 9.30 16.19
N PHE A 42 3.25 9.25 14.93
CA PHE A 42 3.90 9.97 13.82
C PHE A 42 2.89 10.74 12.97
N LYS A 43 2.18 11.67 13.60
CA LYS A 43 1.14 12.49 12.94
C LYS A 43 1.72 13.66 12.16
N GLU A 44 2.88 14.15 12.56
CA GLU A 44 3.59 15.26 11.92
C GLU A 44 4.78 14.76 11.12
N GLY A 45 5.36 15.65 10.30
CA GLY A 45 6.51 15.34 9.44
C GLY A 45 6.11 14.83 8.06
N ASN A 46 7.07 14.88 7.14
CA ASN A 46 6.86 14.49 5.75
C ASN A 46 6.91 12.97 5.59
N ILE A 47 5.95 12.43 4.84
CA ILE A 47 5.90 11.01 4.50
C ILE A 47 5.90 10.86 2.99
N CYS A 48 6.72 9.95 2.49
CA CYS A 48 6.75 9.52 1.11
C CYS A 48 6.55 8.01 1.04
N ILE A 49 5.63 7.56 0.21
CA ILE A 49 5.35 6.14 -0.01
C ILE A 49 5.72 5.78 -1.44
N LEU A 50 6.57 4.79 -1.59
CA LEU A 50 6.95 4.25 -2.88
C LEU A 50 6.06 3.07 -3.24
N ILE A 51 5.42 3.14 -4.41
CA ILE A 51 4.58 2.07 -4.94
C ILE A 51 4.97 1.69 -6.36
N ASN A 52 4.64 0.48 -6.74
CA ASN A 52 4.75 0.02 -8.12
C ASN A 52 3.66 -1.03 -8.43
N LYS A 53 3.67 -1.57 -9.64
CA LYS A 53 2.71 -2.59 -10.10
C LYS A 53 2.62 -3.85 -9.22
N ASN A 54 3.57 -4.10 -8.33
CA ASN A 54 3.58 -5.23 -7.41
C ASN A 54 3.00 -4.86 -6.02
N SER A 55 2.76 -3.57 -5.77
CA SER A 55 2.10 -3.10 -4.56
C SER A 55 0.61 -3.45 -4.63
N ALA A 56 0.13 -4.35 -3.78
CA ALA A 56 -1.21 -4.92 -3.91
C ALA A 56 -1.94 -5.05 -2.57
N SER A 57 -3.30 -5.05 -2.61
CA SER A 57 -4.16 -5.42 -1.47
C SER A 57 -3.95 -4.51 -0.24
N ALA A 58 -3.55 -5.03 0.91
CA ALA A 58 -3.32 -4.27 2.14
C ALA A 58 -2.32 -3.11 1.96
N SER A 59 -1.32 -3.26 1.09
CA SER A 59 -0.40 -2.17 0.74
C SER A 59 -1.11 -1.03 0.00
N GLU A 60 -2.13 -1.34 -0.80
CA GLU A 60 -2.95 -0.33 -1.48
C GLU A 60 -3.91 0.36 -0.53
N VAL A 61 -4.41 -0.36 0.48
CA VAL A 61 -5.21 0.23 1.56
C VAL A 61 -4.39 1.27 2.31
N LEU A 62 -3.16 0.94 2.71
CA LEU A 62 -2.25 1.87 3.39
C LEU A 62 -1.95 3.09 2.52
N ALA A 63 -1.52 2.89 1.28
CA ALA A 63 -1.19 3.99 0.37
C ALA A 63 -2.40 4.88 0.10
N GLY A 64 -3.57 4.28 -0.15
CA GLY A 64 -4.83 5.00 -0.38
C GLY A 64 -5.31 5.75 0.85
N ALA A 65 -5.19 5.17 2.04
CA ALA A 65 -5.55 5.83 3.29
C ALA A 65 -4.73 7.11 3.49
N LEU A 66 -3.42 7.05 3.31
CA LEU A 66 -2.54 8.20 3.51
C LEU A 66 -2.62 9.22 2.36
N GLN A 67 -2.87 8.78 1.12
CA GLN A 67 -3.08 9.67 -0.01
C GLN A 67 -4.37 10.47 0.13
N ASP A 68 -5.48 9.81 0.44
CA ASP A 68 -6.81 10.43 0.49
C ASP A 68 -6.96 11.39 1.68
N ASN A 69 -6.21 11.15 2.76
CA ASN A 69 -6.11 12.07 3.89
C ASN A 69 -5.01 13.14 3.72
N ASP A 70 -4.38 13.25 2.56
CA ASP A 70 -3.28 14.18 2.27
C ASP A 70 -2.09 14.05 3.25
N ARG A 71 -1.92 12.86 3.81
CA ARG A 71 -0.90 12.61 4.83
C ARG A 71 0.45 12.22 4.25
N ALA A 72 0.46 11.63 3.05
CA ALA A 72 1.69 11.19 2.39
C ALA A 72 1.71 11.54 0.90
N LEU A 73 2.91 11.77 0.37
CA LEU A 73 3.18 11.85 -1.05
C LEU A 73 3.41 10.45 -1.60
N ILE A 74 2.62 10.06 -2.60
CA ILE A 74 2.76 8.76 -3.25
C ILE A 74 3.60 8.90 -4.52
N ILE A 75 4.67 8.11 -4.62
CA ILE A 75 5.61 8.17 -5.74
C ILE A 75 5.80 6.78 -6.35
N GLY A 76 6.00 6.71 -7.66
CA GLY A 76 6.34 5.48 -8.38
C GLY A 76 5.42 5.17 -9.54
N GLU A 77 4.95 3.93 -9.63
CA GLU A 77 4.05 3.43 -10.68
C GLU A 77 2.68 3.12 -10.08
N THR A 78 1.63 3.10 -10.92
CA THR A 78 0.30 2.64 -10.50
C THR A 78 0.37 1.28 -9.83
N SER A 79 -0.30 1.11 -8.70
CA SER A 79 -0.32 -0.14 -7.95
C SER A 79 -1.11 -1.24 -8.67
N PHE A 80 -1.15 -2.43 -8.11
CA PHE A 80 -1.70 -3.64 -8.75
C PHE A 80 -3.21 -3.54 -9.03
N GLY A 81 -4.01 -3.02 -8.10
CA GLY A 81 -5.47 -2.93 -8.23
C GLY A 81 -6.23 -4.14 -7.69
N LYS A 82 -5.86 -4.63 -6.49
CA LYS A 82 -6.61 -5.69 -5.80
C LYS A 82 -7.39 -5.11 -4.62
N GLY A 83 -8.66 -4.78 -4.87
CA GLY A 83 -9.61 -4.21 -3.90
C GLY A 83 -10.61 -5.21 -3.33
N LEU A 84 -10.28 -6.51 -3.29
CA LEU A 84 -11.16 -7.57 -2.82
C LEU A 84 -10.71 -8.10 -1.46
N VAL A 85 -11.68 -8.25 -0.54
CA VAL A 85 -11.50 -8.97 0.73
C VAL A 85 -11.81 -10.44 0.51
N GLN A 86 -10.87 -11.30 0.84
CA GLN A 86 -11.02 -12.75 0.72
C GLN A 86 -10.89 -13.41 2.09
N ASN A 87 -11.81 -14.28 2.42
CA ASN A 87 -11.76 -15.14 3.59
C ASN A 87 -11.48 -16.57 3.19
N GLN A 88 -10.78 -17.29 4.05
CA GLN A 88 -10.50 -18.70 3.90
C GLN A 88 -11.44 -19.49 4.80
N PHE A 89 -12.14 -20.48 4.21
CA PHE A 89 -13.08 -21.34 4.89
C PHE A 89 -12.53 -22.77 4.83
N PRO A 90 -12.34 -23.44 5.97
CA PRO A 90 -11.88 -24.82 5.98
C PRO A 90 -12.96 -25.74 5.39
N LEU A 91 -12.54 -26.72 4.57
CA LEU A 91 -13.38 -27.77 3.96
C LEU A 91 -13.09 -29.16 4.56
N GLY A 92 -12.45 -29.20 5.70
CA GLY A 92 -12.02 -30.43 6.37
C GLY A 92 -10.71 -30.22 7.10
N SER A 93 -9.98 -31.30 7.36
CA SER A 93 -8.77 -31.24 8.17
C SER A 93 -7.57 -30.66 7.45
N LYS A 94 -7.54 -30.66 6.11
CA LYS A 94 -6.37 -30.21 5.31
C LYS A 94 -6.73 -29.26 4.18
N ASP A 95 -7.98 -29.18 3.77
CA ASP A 95 -8.44 -28.40 2.64
C ASP A 95 -9.15 -27.12 3.05
N ALA A 96 -9.04 -26.09 2.25
CA ALA A 96 -9.73 -24.83 2.46
C ALA A 96 -10.07 -24.15 1.14
N ILE A 97 -11.20 -23.47 1.09
CA ILE A 97 -11.60 -22.62 -0.02
C ILE A 97 -11.42 -21.15 0.35
N ARG A 98 -10.94 -20.33 -0.59
CA ARG A 98 -10.84 -18.90 -0.42
C ARG A 98 -11.89 -18.21 -1.28
N LEU A 99 -12.79 -17.48 -0.62
CA LEU A 99 -13.91 -16.79 -1.27
C LEU A 99 -13.80 -15.28 -1.06
N THR A 100 -14.19 -14.52 -2.09
CA THR A 100 -14.37 -13.08 -1.97
C THR A 100 -15.66 -12.78 -1.21
N VAL A 101 -15.54 -12.01 -0.14
CA VAL A 101 -16.66 -11.68 0.76
C VAL A 101 -17.01 -10.19 0.78
N ALA A 102 -16.08 -9.31 0.36
CA ALA A 102 -16.28 -7.86 0.35
C ALA A 102 -15.33 -7.17 -0.64
N LYS A 103 -15.59 -5.87 -0.85
CA LYS A 103 -14.69 -4.93 -1.57
C LYS A 103 -14.25 -3.84 -0.61
N TYR A 104 -13.02 -3.34 -0.78
CA TYR A 104 -12.61 -2.13 -0.11
C TYR A 104 -12.51 -0.95 -1.05
N TYR A 105 -12.77 0.19 -0.43
CA TYR A 105 -12.67 1.51 -1.04
C TYR A 105 -11.77 2.38 -0.18
N THR A 106 -11.10 3.32 -0.79
CA THR A 106 -10.29 4.31 -0.08
C THR A 106 -11.18 5.27 0.72
N PRO A 107 -10.63 6.12 1.60
CA PRO A 107 -11.39 7.11 2.35
C PRO A 107 -12.31 8.01 1.50
N SER A 108 -11.86 8.38 0.32
CA SER A 108 -12.66 9.19 -0.64
C SER A 108 -13.75 8.40 -1.38
N GLY A 109 -13.84 7.08 -1.16
CA GLY A 109 -14.80 6.20 -1.84
C GLY A 109 -14.31 5.63 -3.17
N ARG A 110 -13.05 5.83 -3.57
CA ARG A 110 -12.48 5.26 -4.78
C ARG A 110 -12.40 3.73 -4.69
N SER A 111 -12.79 3.03 -5.76
CA SER A 111 -12.53 1.61 -5.87
C SER A 111 -11.07 1.36 -6.24
N ILE A 112 -10.39 0.52 -5.46
CA ILE A 112 -9.03 0.06 -5.78
C ILE A 112 -9.07 -1.05 -6.84
N GLN A 113 -10.19 -1.80 -6.91
CA GLN A 113 -10.30 -2.99 -7.75
C GLN A 113 -10.24 -2.66 -9.24
N LYS A 114 -9.32 -3.29 -9.96
CA LYS A 114 -9.34 -3.33 -11.42
C LYS A 114 -10.59 -4.04 -11.94
N PRO A 115 -11.19 -3.61 -13.07
CA PRO A 115 -12.23 -4.37 -13.74
C PRO A 115 -11.78 -5.81 -14.01
N PHE A 116 -12.73 -6.75 -13.96
CA PHE A 116 -12.43 -8.19 -14.08
C PHE A 116 -11.91 -8.58 -15.47
N GLU A 117 -12.38 -7.92 -16.52
CA GLU A 117 -11.91 -8.10 -17.89
C GLU A 117 -10.43 -7.78 -18.03
N SER A 118 -9.99 -6.70 -17.41
CA SER A 118 -8.59 -6.29 -17.30
C SER A 118 -7.71 -7.30 -16.54
N TYR A 119 -8.30 -8.05 -15.62
CA TYR A 119 -7.59 -9.08 -14.86
C TYR A 119 -7.31 -10.33 -15.70
N ASN A 120 -8.28 -10.76 -16.51
CA ASN A 120 -8.11 -11.87 -17.45
C ASN A 120 -7.11 -11.53 -18.56
N ASP A 121 -7.09 -10.27 -19.01
CA ASP A 121 -6.11 -9.82 -20.01
C ASP A 121 -4.70 -9.78 -19.43
N ASN A 122 -4.52 -9.46 -18.15
CA ASN A 122 -3.22 -9.56 -17.49
C ASN A 122 -2.73 -11.01 -17.35
N ILE A 123 -3.61 -11.97 -17.12
CA ILE A 123 -3.26 -13.41 -17.11
C ILE A 123 -2.91 -13.86 -18.53
N LYS A 124 -3.68 -13.47 -19.54
CA LYS A 124 -3.36 -13.71 -20.95
C LYS A 124 -2.03 -13.06 -21.35
N TYR A 125 -1.76 -11.83 -20.85
CA TYR A 125 -0.50 -11.12 -21.10
C TYR A 125 0.72 -11.80 -20.47
N LEU A 126 0.56 -12.46 -19.32
CA LEU A 126 1.62 -13.25 -18.70
C LEU A 126 1.89 -14.57 -19.43
N ILE A 127 0.91 -15.04 -20.23
CA ILE A 127 0.98 -16.30 -20.98
C ILE A 127 1.27 -16.05 -22.48
N SER A 128 0.99 -14.86 -23.01
CA SER A 128 1.20 -14.51 -24.41
C SER A 128 2.16 -13.34 -24.57
N ASP A 129 3.13 -13.52 -25.49
CA ASP A 129 4.16 -12.53 -25.87
C ASP A 129 3.60 -11.32 -26.67
N SER A 130 2.30 -11.04 -26.60
CA SER A 130 1.63 -10.04 -27.44
C SER A 130 1.55 -8.66 -26.77
N LYS A 131 2.34 -7.73 -27.30
CA LYS A 131 2.37 -6.30 -27.01
C LYS A 131 1.14 -5.59 -27.61
N LYS A 132 0.00 -5.53 -26.93
CA LYS A 132 -1.03 -4.52 -27.24
C LYS A 132 -1.53 -3.87 -25.96
N PRO A 133 -1.40 -2.53 -25.80
CA PRO A 133 -2.10 -1.81 -24.75
C PRO A 133 -3.60 -1.83 -25.12
N HIS A 134 -4.43 -2.43 -24.29
CA HIS A 134 -5.88 -2.32 -24.44
C HIS A 134 -6.29 -0.99 -23.82
N ASP A 135 -6.95 -0.12 -24.60
CA ASP A 135 -7.67 1.06 -24.13
C ASP A 135 -8.81 0.57 -23.21
N GLN A 136 -8.57 0.62 -21.91
CA GLN A 136 -9.58 0.29 -20.92
C GLN A 136 -10.47 1.50 -20.71
N ALA A 137 -11.76 1.28 -20.58
CA ALA A 137 -12.71 2.30 -20.13
C ALA A 137 -12.18 2.91 -18.82
N VAL A 138 -11.65 4.11 -18.91
CA VAL A 138 -11.13 4.86 -17.77
C VAL A 138 -12.34 5.29 -16.96
N ASP A 139 -12.44 4.87 -15.70
CA ASP A 139 -13.37 5.47 -14.77
C ASP A 139 -13.00 6.95 -14.67
N THR A 140 -13.85 7.81 -15.23
CA THR A 140 -13.64 9.25 -15.27
C THR A 140 -14.14 9.93 -14.00
N THR A 141 -14.62 9.18 -13.03
CA THR A 141 -15.09 9.72 -11.75
C THR A 141 -13.95 10.43 -11.04
N ILE A 142 -14.18 11.68 -10.69
CA ILE A 142 -13.25 12.49 -9.91
C ILE A 142 -13.61 12.35 -8.45
N TYR A 143 -12.63 11.95 -7.65
CA TYR A 143 -12.71 11.93 -6.20
C TYR A 143 -11.85 13.05 -5.63
N PHE A 144 -12.04 13.37 -4.36
CA PHE A 144 -11.28 14.43 -3.71
C PHE A 144 -10.67 13.92 -2.40
N SER A 145 -9.43 14.30 -2.15
CA SER A 145 -8.79 14.12 -0.84
C SER A 145 -9.41 15.04 0.20
N THR A 146 -9.02 14.90 1.45
CA THR A 146 -9.48 15.75 2.55
C THR A 146 -9.27 17.24 2.27
N ASN A 147 -8.16 17.61 1.64
CA ASN A 147 -7.83 19.01 1.29
C ASN A 147 -8.28 19.42 -0.12
N GLY A 148 -9.13 18.61 -0.77
CA GLY A 148 -9.70 18.95 -2.08
C GLY A 148 -8.79 18.67 -3.29
N LYS A 149 -7.71 17.92 -3.13
CA LYS A 149 -6.87 17.43 -4.23
C LYS A 149 -7.65 16.43 -5.08
N LYS A 150 -7.63 16.60 -6.39
CA LYS A 150 -8.29 15.69 -7.32
C LYS A 150 -7.57 14.34 -7.34
N LEU A 151 -8.34 13.28 -7.16
CA LEU A 151 -7.90 11.90 -7.16
C LEU A 151 -8.64 11.12 -8.25
N PHE A 152 -7.94 10.21 -8.89
CA PHE A 152 -8.49 9.38 -9.96
C PHE A 152 -8.31 7.91 -9.62
N THR A 153 -9.10 7.05 -10.28
CA THR A 153 -8.90 5.60 -10.23
C THR A 153 -8.81 5.03 -11.64
N LYS A 154 -7.86 4.12 -11.81
CA LYS A 154 -7.71 3.29 -13.02
C LYS A 154 -7.56 1.81 -12.64
N GLY A 155 -8.09 1.46 -11.46
CA GLY A 155 -7.78 0.19 -10.82
C GLY A 155 -6.37 0.23 -10.20
N GLY A 156 -6.30 0.37 -8.89
CA GLY A 156 -5.10 0.62 -8.11
C GLY A 156 -4.98 2.06 -7.62
N ILE A 157 -3.93 2.33 -6.89
CA ILE A 157 -3.56 3.66 -6.42
C ILE A 157 -2.66 4.31 -7.47
N LEU A 158 -3.08 5.45 -7.97
CA LEU A 158 -2.28 6.27 -8.86
C LEU A 158 -1.30 7.10 -8.03
N PRO A 159 0.01 7.08 -8.34
CA PRO A 159 0.97 7.91 -7.63
C PRO A 159 0.78 9.39 -7.95
N ASP A 160 1.14 10.24 -7.00
CA ASP A 160 1.15 11.71 -7.16
C ASP A 160 2.29 12.16 -8.07
N LYS A 161 3.41 11.42 -8.02
CA LYS A 161 4.54 11.57 -8.93
C LYS A 161 4.88 10.23 -9.55
N ILE A 162 4.79 10.16 -10.87
CA ILE A 162 5.15 8.97 -11.63
C ILE A 162 6.67 8.92 -11.76
N LEU A 163 7.25 7.78 -11.34
CA LEU A 163 8.64 7.42 -11.62
C LEU A 163 8.61 6.07 -12.30
N SER A 164 8.91 6.05 -13.60
CA SER A 164 8.98 4.79 -14.32
C SER A 164 10.35 4.15 -14.15
N SER A 165 10.38 2.82 -14.11
CA SER A 165 11.63 2.04 -14.12
C SER A 165 12.50 2.31 -15.38
N LYS A 166 11.91 2.86 -16.45
CA LYS A 166 12.62 3.27 -17.66
C LYS A 166 13.45 4.54 -17.40
N GLU A 167 12.90 5.54 -16.72
CA GLU A 167 13.63 6.78 -16.40
C GLU A 167 14.79 6.53 -15.42
N ALA A 168 14.67 5.54 -14.53
CA ALA A 168 15.77 5.14 -13.65
C ALA A 168 16.92 4.46 -14.43
N LYS A 169 16.60 3.70 -15.49
CA LYS A 169 17.63 3.08 -16.37
C LYS A 169 18.38 4.11 -17.21
N ASP A 170 17.70 5.16 -17.67
CA ASP A 170 18.31 6.21 -18.48
C ASP A 170 19.28 7.10 -17.68
N LYS A 171 19.22 7.09 -16.36
CA LYS A 171 20.12 7.87 -15.48
C LYS A 171 21.37 7.11 -15.01
N ASN A 172 21.66 5.96 -15.57
CA ASN A 172 22.83 5.12 -15.21
C ASN A 172 22.98 4.84 -13.69
N ILE A 173 21.87 4.93 -12.95
CA ILE A 173 21.86 4.59 -11.54
C ILE A 173 21.66 3.08 -11.48
N SER A 174 22.76 2.34 -11.32
CA SER A 174 22.69 0.90 -11.14
C SER A 174 21.92 0.60 -9.85
N TYR A 175 20.78 -0.09 -9.99
CA TYR A 175 19.98 -0.56 -8.84
C TYR A 175 20.83 -1.37 -7.85
N GLU A 176 21.81 -2.08 -8.35
CA GLU A 176 22.77 -2.86 -7.56
C GLU A 176 23.66 -1.95 -6.69
N ILE A 177 24.09 -0.80 -7.20
CA ILE A 177 24.93 0.13 -6.43
C ILE A 177 24.14 0.70 -5.25
N ILE A 178 22.88 1.13 -5.50
CA ILE A 178 22.01 1.65 -4.43
C ILE A 178 21.72 0.55 -3.41
N TRP A 179 21.38 -0.65 -3.85
CA TRP A 179 21.09 -1.78 -2.98
C TRP A 179 22.29 -2.19 -2.14
N ASN A 180 23.47 -2.23 -2.74
CA ASN A 180 24.71 -2.55 -2.04
C ASN A 180 25.08 -1.47 -1.01
N GLN A 181 24.91 -0.18 -1.35
CA GLN A 181 25.13 0.91 -0.40
C GLN A 181 24.13 0.86 0.75
N LEU A 182 22.84 0.65 0.46
CA LEU A 182 21.80 0.54 1.49
C LEU A 182 22.08 -0.63 2.44
N ASN A 183 22.38 -1.80 1.90
CA ASN A 183 22.73 -2.97 2.71
C ASN A 183 23.96 -2.72 3.58
N ARG A 184 24.98 -2.08 3.01
CA ARG A 184 26.20 -1.72 3.75
C ARG A 184 25.89 -0.77 4.90
N MET A 185 25.10 0.29 4.65
CA MET A 185 24.68 1.24 5.70
C MET A 185 23.88 0.55 6.82
N VAL A 186 22.95 -0.35 6.46
CA VAL A 186 22.17 -1.10 7.44
C VAL A 186 23.07 -2.02 8.27
N ILE A 187 23.99 -2.74 7.64
CA ILE A 187 24.93 -3.63 8.33
C ILE A 187 25.84 -2.82 9.26
N GLU A 188 26.40 -1.72 8.80
CA GLU A 188 27.27 -0.85 9.60
C GLU A 188 26.52 -0.26 10.81
N GLU A 189 25.26 0.16 10.62
CA GLU A 189 24.43 0.67 11.71
C GLU A 189 24.11 -0.42 12.73
N VAL A 190 23.69 -1.60 12.27
CA VAL A 190 23.42 -2.74 13.17
C VAL A 190 24.69 -3.17 13.92
N ASP A 191 25.85 -3.19 13.25
CA ASP A 191 27.12 -3.58 13.88
C ASP A 191 27.59 -2.55 14.93
N LYS A 192 27.45 -1.27 14.65
CA LYS A 192 27.76 -0.19 15.62
C LYS A 192 26.86 -0.25 16.86
N ASN A 193 25.60 -0.67 16.68
CA ASN A 193 24.59 -0.66 17.71
C ASN A 193 24.07 -2.07 18.06
N ARG A 194 24.90 -3.09 17.93
CA ARG A 194 24.55 -4.51 18.06
C ARG A 194 23.83 -4.85 19.37
N ASN A 195 24.27 -4.28 20.49
CA ASN A 195 23.64 -4.49 21.79
C ASN A 195 22.21 -3.92 21.86
N PHE A 196 21.99 -2.77 21.23
CA PHE A 196 20.69 -2.14 21.14
C PHE A 196 19.71 -3.00 20.32
N TYR A 197 20.10 -3.43 19.12
CA TYR A 197 19.25 -4.27 18.27
C TYR A 197 19.01 -5.68 18.85
N SER A 198 19.98 -6.24 19.56
CA SER A 198 19.82 -7.52 20.26
C SER A 198 18.81 -7.42 21.40
N LYS A 199 18.77 -6.29 22.10
CA LYS A 199 17.78 -6.01 23.16
C LYS A 199 16.38 -5.86 22.59
N LEU A 200 16.22 -5.12 21.48
CA LEU A 200 14.94 -4.98 20.76
C LEU A 200 14.38 -6.34 20.33
N LYS A 201 15.23 -7.23 19.80
CA LYS A 201 14.83 -8.58 19.39
C LYS A 201 14.32 -9.43 20.56
N ARG A 202 14.88 -9.27 21.76
CA ARG A 202 14.48 -10.03 22.96
C ARG A 202 13.19 -9.49 23.57
N GLU A 203 12.97 -8.19 23.51
CA GLU A 203 11.84 -7.54 24.16
C GLU A 203 10.58 -7.49 23.27
N GLY A 204 10.69 -7.81 21.98
CA GLY A 204 9.56 -7.85 21.04
C GLY A 204 8.86 -6.49 20.81
N VAL A 205 9.47 -5.39 21.25
CA VAL A 205 8.89 -4.05 21.27
C VAL A 205 9.72 -3.11 20.43
N LEU A 206 9.08 -2.48 19.44
CA LEU A 206 9.57 -1.22 18.85
C LEU A 206 9.31 -0.12 19.89
N LYS A 207 10.29 0.16 20.74
CA LYS A 207 10.19 1.26 21.72
C LYS A 207 10.43 2.60 21.05
N GLU A 208 9.90 3.67 21.66
CA GLU A 208 10.12 5.07 21.28
C GLU A 208 11.59 5.42 21.04
N GLU A 209 12.51 4.78 21.79
CA GLU A 209 13.96 4.91 21.64
C GLU A 209 14.49 4.53 20.25
N PHE A 210 13.79 3.66 19.50
CA PHE A 210 14.15 3.35 18.13
C PHE A 210 13.81 4.50 17.18
N LEU A 211 12.67 5.16 17.43
CA LEU A 211 12.21 6.29 16.61
C LEU A 211 13.03 7.56 16.87
N ASP A 212 13.49 7.76 18.09
CA ASP A 212 14.34 8.90 18.43
C ASP A 212 15.75 8.81 17.82
N LYS A 213 16.28 7.59 17.66
CA LYS A 213 17.58 7.36 16.99
C LYS A 213 17.47 7.28 15.47
N ALA A 214 16.29 7.01 14.94
CA ALA A 214 16.01 7.00 13.50
C ALA A 214 15.65 8.38 12.93
N LYS A 215 15.94 9.45 13.66
CA LYS A 215 15.89 10.82 13.11
C LYS A 215 17.05 11.01 12.15
N TRP A 216 16.75 10.82 10.87
CA TRP A 216 17.60 11.05 9.70
C TRP A 216 17.43 12.48 9.20
#